data_f5eb30270378e4795a6cf6710aea6701
#
_entry.id   f5eb30270378e4795a6cf6710aea6701
#
_cell.length_a   1.000
_cell.length_b   1.000
_cell.length_c   1.000
_cell.angle_alpha   90.00
_cell.angle_beta   90.00
_cell.angle_gamma   90.00
#
_symmetry.space_group_name_H-M   'P 1'
#
loop_
_entity.id
_entity.type
_entity.pdbx_description
1 polymer ?
#
loop_
_entity_poly.entity_id
_entity_poly.type
_entity_poly.pdbx_seq_one_letter_code
_entity_poly.pdbx_strand_id
1 'polypeptide(L)'
;MWSVGTELGCHLAADVGQGQVWGEFGVKVLTVVESTAMKTNRSIPAATVIPVLTYPDVRQAVAWLSAAFGFVERVRIGEDHRAQLGFGDGALIVADVRGDRRPPHTGEVTHSVMVRVDDARAHCERARAHGARILMEPSDFDYGERQYKAEDPAGHQWTFSETLADVTPEEWGGQSVGPK
;
A
#
# COMPACT_ATOMS: atom_id res chain seq x y z
N MET A 1 -23.56 -58.35 -4.84
CA MET A 1 -24.86 -57.62 -4.96
C MET A 1 -24.54 -56.15 -4.73
N TRP A 2 -24.83 -55.37 -5.68
CA TRP A 2 -24.53 -53.99 -6.01
C TRP A 2 -24.92 -52.91 -5.00
N SER A 3 -24.14 -51.88 -4.83
CA SER A 3 -24.67 -50.52 -4.71
C SER A 3 -23.61 -49.48 -5.10
N VAL A 4 -24.00 -48.69 -6.11
CA VAL A 4 -23.26 -47.56 -6.67
C VAL A 4 -23.69 -46.32 -5.90
N GLY A 5 -22.74 -45.59 -5.29
CA GLY A 5 -22.95 -44.27 -4.71
C GLY A 5 -22.33 -43.21 -5.61
N THR A 6 -23.16 -42.38 -6.24
CA THR A 6 -22.80 -41.21 -7.04
C THR A 6 -22.48 -40.03 -6.14
N GLU A 7 -21.23 -39.61 -6.11
CA GLU A 7 -20.85 -38.31 -5.52
C GLU A 7 -20.98 -37.20 -6.58
N LEU A 8 -21.86 -36.26 -6.31
CA LEU A 8 -21.94 -34.98 -7.03
C LEU A 8 -20.85 -34.06 -6.56
N GLY A 9 -19.79 -33.94 -7.35
CA GLY A 9 -18.75 -32.93 -7.15
C GLY A 9 -19.26 -31.56 -7.58
N CYS A 10 -19.29 -30.63 -6.64
CA CYS A 10 -19.53 -29.20 -6.90
C CYS A 10 -18.25 -28.56 -7.42
N HIS A 11 -18.13 -28.38 -8.75
CA HIS A 11 -17.03 -27.62 -9.35
C HIS A 11 -17.33 -26.12 -9.24
N LEU A 12 -16.56 -25.44 -8.38
CA LEU A 12 -16.37 -23.99 -8.47
C LEU A 12 -15.36 -23.72 -9.59
N ALA A 13 -15.83 -23.21 -10.72
CA ALA A 13 -15.00 -22.76 -11.82
C ALA A 13 -14.35 -21.42 -11.42
N ALA A 14 -13.04 -21.44 -11.16
CA ALA A 14 -12.22 -20.23 -11.13
C ALA A 14 -11.92 -19.84 -12.59
N ASP A 15 -12.21 -18.59 -12.93
CA ASP A 15 -11.92 -18.01 -14.25
C ASP A 15 -10.41 -17.92 -14.46
N VAL A 16 -9.86 -18.80 -15.30
CA VAL A 16 -8.44 -18.86 -15.63
C VAL A 16 -8.24 -18.22 -17.00
N GLY A 17 -7.67 -17.02 -17.03
CA GLY A 17 -7.28 -16.35 -18.27
C GLY A 17 -6.29 -17.21 -19.08
N GLN A 18 -6.70 -17.68 -20.26
CA GLN A 18 -5.86 -18.45 -21.17
C GLN A 18 -5.06 -17.54 -22.09
N GLY A 19 -3.74 -17.43 -21.86
CA GLY A 19 -2.80 -16.87 -22.83
C GLY A 19 -2.33 -17.96 -23.82
N GLN A 20 -2.48 -17.76 -25.14
CA GLN A 20 -1.97 -18.65 -26.17
C GLN A 20 -0.64 -18.12 -26.72
N VAL A 21 0.41 -18.93 -26.63
CA VAL A 21 1.71 -18.66 -27.28
C VAL A 21 2.04 -19.80 -28.25
N TRP A 22 2.40 -19.47 -29.50
CA TRP A 22 2.76 -20.44 -30.52
C TRP A 22 4.30 -20.57 -30.58
N GLY A 23 4.81 -21.77 -30.43
CA GLY A 23 6.23 -22.07 -30.64
C GLY A 23 6.50 -22.51 -32.08
N GLU A 24 7.73 -22.40 -32.55
CA GLU A 24 8.21 -22.64 -33.92
C GLU A 24 7.93 -24.06 -34.48
N PHE A 25 7.46 -25.00 -33.68
CA PHE A 25 7.18 -26.38 -34.09
C PHE A 25 5.70 -26.78 -33.95
N GLY A 26 4.79 -25.86 -33.88
CA GLY A 26 3.35 -26.17 -33.86
C GLY A 26 2.85 -26.94 -32.63
N VAL A 27 3.64 -27.04 -31.58
CA VAL A 27 3.28 -27.68 -30.33
C VAL A 27 2.60 -26.64 -29.42
N LYS A 28 1.34 -26.88 -29.06
CA LYS A 28 0.59 -26.03 -28.14
C LYS A 28 1.12 -26.25 -26.73
N VAL A 29 1.99 -25.34 -26.25
CA VAL A 29 2.40 -25.34 -24.85
C VAL A 29 1.39 -24.55 -24.05
N LEU A 30 0.57 -25.24 -23.26
CA LEU A 30 -0.32 -24.62 -22.28
C LEU A 30 0.53 -24.29 -21.04
N THR A 31 0.99 -23.05 -20.95
CA THR A 31 1.56 -22.56 -19.69
C THR A 31 0.42 -22.22 -18.76
N VAL A 32 0.14 -23.11 -17.81
CA VAL A 32 -0.77 -22.81 -16.70
C VAL A 32 0.01 -21.87 -15.77
N VAL A 33 -0.26 -20.57 -15.85
CA VAL A 33 0.15 -19.66 -14.80
C VAL A 33 -0.80 -19.88 -13.63
N GLU A 34 -0.38 -20.71 -12.68
CA GLU A 34 -1.08 -20.78 -11.39
C GLU A 34 -0.98 -19.40 -10.74
N SER A 35 -2.07 -18.66 -10.78
CA SER A 35 -2.26 -17.50 -9.93
C SER A 35 -2.33 -18.01 -8.49
N THR A 36 -1.21 -17.94 -7.78
CA THR A 36 -1.17 -18.19 -6.34
C THR A 36 -1.89 -17.03 -5.64
N ALA A 37 -3.21 -17.10 -5.59
CA ALA A 37 -3.99 -16.19 -4.75
C ALA A 37 -3.49 -16.32 -3.31
N MET A 38 -3.08 -15.21 -2.71
CA MET A 38 -2.66 -15.19 -1.30
C MET A 38 -3.79 -15.72 -0.41
N LYS A 39 -3.44 -16.59 0.53
CA LYS A 39 -4.41 -17.11 1.50
C LYS A 39 -4.97 -15.96 2.33
N THR A 40 -6.29 -15.91 2.46
CA THR A 40 -6.96 -14.90 3.27
C THR A 40 -6.69 -15.15 4.77
N ASN A 41 -6.23 -14.10 5.46
CA ASN A 41 -6.10 -14.10 6.91
C ASN A 41 -6.62 -12.77 7.48
N ARG A 42 -7.72 -12.81 8.22
CA ARG A 42 -8.35 -11.61 8.80
C ARG A 42 -7.51 -10.91 9.86
N SER A 43 -6.50 -11.57 10.41
CA SER A 43 -5.58 -10.97 11.40
C SER A 43 -4.49 -10.11 10.79
N ILE A 44 -4.31 -10.16 9.45
CA ILE A 44 -3.30 -9.40 8.72
C ILE A 44 -4.01 -8.53 7.67
N PRO A 45 -3.52 -7.30 7.37
CA PRO A 45 -4.03 -6.52 6.26
C PRO A 45 -3.90 -7.27 4.93
N ALA A 46 -4.84 -7.06 4.03
CA ALA A 46 -4.83 -7.70 2.71
C ALA A 46 -3.77 -7.12 1.75
N ALA A 47 -3.23 -5.93 2.05
CA ALA A 47 -2.20 -5.29 1.25
C ALA A 47 -0.95 -6.17 1.13
N THR A 48 -0.39 -6.28 -0.08
CA THR A 48 0.79 -7.11 -0.35
C THR A 48 2.06 -6.54 0.29
N VAL A 49 2.21 -5.21 0.30
CA VAL A 49 3.32 -4.50 0.95
C VAL A 49 2.77 -3.73 2.12
N ILE A 50 3.33 -3.94 3.30
CA ILE A 50 2.86 -3.35 4.56
C ILE A 50 4.06 -2.73 5.28
N PRO A 51 4.28 -1.41 5.20
CA PRO A 51 5.30 -0.73 5.98
C PRO A 51 5.06 -0.91 7.49
N VAL A 52 6.13 -1.07 8.25
CA VAL A 52 6.10 -1.10 9.72
C VAL A 52 6.89 0.10 10.22
N LEU A 53 6.19 1.06 10.81
CA LEU A 53 6.77 2.30 11.31
C LEU A 53 6.82 2.26 12.83
N THR A 54 7.95 2.72 13.38
CA THR A 54 8.18 2.71 14.83
C THR A 54 7.89 4.08 15.42
N TYR A 55 7.10 4.11 16.50
CA TYR A 55 6.74 5.32 17.22
C TYR A 55 7.02 5.19 18.71
N PRO A 56 7.36 6.29 19.39
CA PRO A 56 7.56 6.28 20.84
C PRO A 56 6.27 5.96 21.63
N ASP A 57 5.12 6.42 21.12
CA ASP A 57 3.79 6.22 21.67
C ASP A 57 2.85 5.80 20.53
N VAL A 58 2.42 4.54 20.55
CA VAL A 58 1.59 3.94 19.49
C VAL A 58 0.18 4.55 19.49
N ARG A 59 -0.40 4.82 20.67
CA ARG A 59 -1.77 5.36 20.74
C ARG A 59 -1.83 6.81 20.26
N GLN A 60 -0.87 7.61 20.66
CA GLN A 60 -0.74 8.98 20.18
C GLN A 60 -0.52 9.01 18.66
N ALA A 61 0.38 8.16 18.15
CA ALA A 61 0.64 8.06 16.71
C ALA A 61 -0.61 7.64 15.92
N VAL A 62 -1.36 6.63 16.38
CA VAL A 62 -2.61 6.20 15.73
C VAL A 62 -3.63 7.33 15.71
N ALA A 63 -3.85 8.01 16.83
CA ALA A 63 -4.79 9.12 16.92
C ALA A 63 -4.39 10.26 15.96
N TRP A 64 -3.11 10.60 15.93
CA TRP A 64 -2.58 11.66 15.07
C TRP A 64 -2.66 11.29 13.57
N LEU A 65 -2.20 10.10 13.18
CA LEU A 65 -2.24 9.62 11.79
C LEU A 65 -3.68 9.56 11.27
N SER A 66 -4.63 9.19 12.13
CA SER A 66 -6.05 9.19 11.77
C SER A 66 -6.58 10.61 11.55
N ALA A 67 -6.26 11.54 12.44
CA ALA A 67 -6.74 12.92 12.36
C ALA A 67 -6.07 13.70 11.20
N ALA A 68 -4.74 13.64 11.10
CA ALA A 68 -3.96 14.41 10.13
C ALA A 68 -3.98 13.83 8.72
N PHE A 69 -3.77 12.51 8.61
CA PHE A 69 -3.59 11.83 7.33
C PHE A 69 -4.78 10.97 6.89
N GLY A 70 -5.77 10.74 7.77
CA GLY A 70 -6.99 10.02 7.43
C GLY A 70 -6.84 8.49 7.45
N PHE A 71 -5.82 7.95 8.11
CA PHE A 71 -5.72 6.52 8.34
C PHE A 71 -6.85 6.01 9.27
N VAL A 72 -7.26 4.77 9.06
CA VAL A 72 -8.29 4.12 9.87
C VAL A 72 -7.68 2.96 10.65
N GLU A 73 -7.78 2.99 11.99
CA GLU A 73 -7.34 1.88 12.82
C GLU A 73 -8.21 0.64 12.55
N ARG A 74 -7.58 -0.46 12.18
CA ARG A 74 -8.22 -1.73 11.84
C ARG A 74 -8.10 -2.76 12.95
N VAL A 75 -6.91 -2.90 13.53
CA VAL A 75 -6.63 -3.85 14.60
C VAL A 75 -5.71 -3.20 15.63
N ARG A 76 -6.04 -3.39 16.89
CA ARG A 76 -5.24 -2.98 18.04
C ARG A 76 -4.64 -4.23 18.71
N ILE A 77 -3.34 -4.19 19.04
CA ILE A 77 -2.63 -5.28 19.67
C ILE A 77 -1.97 -4.77 20.95
N GLY A 78 -2.48 -5.20 22.10
CA GLY A 78 -2.13 -4.62 23.39
C GLY A 78 -2.60 -3.18 23.52
N GLU A 79 -2.30 -2.53 24.65
CA GLU A 79 -2.68 -1.14 24.85
C GLU A 79 -1.81 -0.18 24.04
N ASP A 80 -0.49 -0.40 24.04
CA ASP A 80 0.47 0.48 23.39
C ASP A 80 1.59 -0.27 22.65
N HIS A 81 1.30 -1.51 22.20
CA HIS A 81 2.30 -2.32 21.53
C HIS A 81 2.29 -2.13 20.01
N ARG A 82 1.12 -2.26 19.39
CA ARG A 82 1.02 -2.26 17.93
C ARG A 82 -0.40 -1.93 17.47
N ALA A 83 -0.50 -1.32 16.27
CA ALA A 83 -1.76 -1.15 15.57
C ALA A 83 -1.60 -1.40 14.08
N GLN A 84 -2.66 -1.89 13.44
CA GLN A 84 -2.78 -1.98 11.99
C GLN A 84 -3.70 -0.85 11.52
N LEU A 85 -3.24 -0.07 10.57
CA LEU A 85 -3.99 1.01 9.96
C LEU A 85 -4.22 0.73 8.48
N GLY A 86 -5.37 1.14 7.95
CA GLY A 86 -5.71 1.08 6.53
C GLY A 86 -5.84 2.48 5.94
N PHE A 87 -5.56 2.59 4.64
CA PHE A 87 -5.85 3.75 3.82
C PHE A 87 -6.14 3.26 2.40
N GLY A 88 -7.38 3.40 1.91
CA GLY A 88 -7.81 2.77 0.68
C GLY A 88 -7.57 1.25 0.71
N ASP A 89 -6.88 0.74 -0.29
CA ASP A 89 -6.43 -0.66 -0.39
C ASP A 89 -5.06 -0.92 0.27
N GLY A 90 -4.37 0.16 0.69
CA GLY A 90 -3.09 0.10 1.38
C GLY A 90 -3.22 -0.12 2.88
N ALA A 91 -2.10 -0.49 3.50
CA ALA A 91 -2.02 -0.65 4.95
C ALA A 91 -0.64 -0.30 5.49
N LEU A 92 -0.59 0.04 6.78
CA LEU A 92 0.65 0.15 7.53
C LEU A 92 0.49 -0.42 8.94
N ILE A 93 1.60 -0.71 9.59
CA ILE A 93 1.65 -1.09 11.00
C ILE A 93 2.40 0.00 11.77
N VAL A 94 1.77 0.50 12.82
CA VAL A 94 2.39 1.33 13.86
C VAL A 94 2.87 0.40 14.96
N ALA A 95 4.14 0.48 15.36
CA ALA A 95 4.73 -0.39 16.36
C ALA A 95 5.52 0.42 17.40
N ASP A 96 5.61 -0.09 18.61
CA ASP A 96 6.42 0.47 19.70
C ASP A 96 7.93 0.37 19.44
N VAL A 97 8.69 1.20 20.16
CA VAL A 97 10.16 1.10 20.22
C VAL A 97 10.52 -0.18 20.95
N ARG A 98 11.14 -1.13 20.25
CA ARG A 98 11.55 -2.43 20.83
C ARG A 98 12.77 -3.00 20.11
N GLY A 99 13.74 -3.50 20.88
CA GLY A 99 15.00 -3.99 20.34
C GLY A 99 15.76 -2.85 19.63
N ASP A 100 16.18 -3.06 18.38
CA ASP A 100 16.94 -2.09 17.61
C ASP A 100 16.06 -1.11 16.80
N ARG A 101 14.74 -1.26 16.87
CA ARG A 101 13.81 -0.38 16.16
C ARG A 101 13.71 0.97 16.85
N ARG A 102 13.84 2.03 16.05
CA ARG A 102 13.77 3.43 16.48
C ARG A 102 12.94 4.23 15.48
N PRO A 103 12.25 5.29 15.89
CA PRO A 103 11.74 6.28 14.95
C PRO A 103 12.93 6.98 14.27
N PRO A 104 12.73 7.64 13.11
CA PRO A 104 13.75 8.43 12.46
C PRO A 104 14.24 9.56 13.36
N HIS A 105 15.52 9.94 13.24
CA HIS A 105 15.99 11.20 13.76
C HIS A 105 15.69 12.31 12.74
N THR A 106 15.39 13.50 13.22
CA THR A 106 15.17 14.67 12.37
C THR A 106 16.34 14.89 11.43
N GLY A 107 16.09 14.86 10.12
CA GLY A 107 17.11 15.01 9.08
C GLY A 107 17.88 13.73 8.69
N GLU A 108 17.61 12.59 9.33
CA GLU A 108 18.26 11.30 9.04
C GLU A 108 17.25 10.28 8.52
N VAL A 109 16.57 10.62 7.42
CA VAL A 109 15.53 9.75 6.86
C VAL A 109 16.08 8.94 5.69
N THR A 110 15.95 7.61 5.78
CA THR A 110 16.41 6.66 4.76
C THR A 110 15.31 6.22 3.80
N HIS A 111 14.05 6.52 4.12
CA HIS A 111 12.89 6.14 3.32
C HIS A 111 11.73 7.12 3.54
N SER A 112 10.78 7.11 2.64
CA SER A 112 9.48 7.77 2.82
C SER A 112 8.34 6.82 2.42
N VAL A 113 7.14 7.07 2.92
CA VAL A 113 5.95 6.35 2.49
C VAL A 113 5.18 7.25 1.54
N MET A 114 4.88 6.74 0.34
CA MET A 114 4.01 7.44 -0.61
C MET A 114 2.58 6.91 -0.48
N VAL A 115 1.62 7.85 -0.41
CA VAL A 115 0.19 7.58 -0.29
C VAL A 115 -0.55 8.33 -1.39
N ARG A 116 -1.41 7.65 -2.13
CA ARG A 116 -2.29 8.30 -3.12
C ARG A 116 -3.50 8.90 -2.42
N VAL A 117 -3.84 10.12 -2.80
CA VAL A 117 -4.98 10.88 -2.26
C VAL A 117 -5.78 11.51 -3.40
N ASP A 118 -7.05 11.79 -3.17
CA ASP A 118 -7.94 12.37 -4.17
C ASP A 118 -7.70 13.87 -4.38
N ASP A 119 -7.25 14.59 -3.32
CA ASP A 119 -6.96 16.03 -3.35
C ASP A 119 -5.76 16.32 -2.44
N ALA A 120 -4.60 16.51 -3.05
CA ALA A 120 -3.34 16.76 -2.33
C ALA A 120 -3.34 18.12 -1.60
N ARG A 121 -4.07 19.13 -2.10
CA ARG A 121 -4.15 20.46 -1.47
C ARG A 121 -4.99 20.40 -0.19
N ALA A 122 -6.20 19.88 -0.28
CA ALA A 122 -7.08 19.73 0.88
C ALA A 122 -6.44 18.80 1.94
N HIS A 123 -5.76 17.74 1.49
CA HIS A 123 -5.05 16.83 2.39
C HIS A 123 -3.87 17.52 3.10
N CYS A 124 -3.10 18.34 2.38
CA CYS A 124 -2.00 19.13 2.96
C CYS A 124 -2.50 20.11 4.03
N GLU A 125 -3.58 20.83 3.78
CA GLU A 125 -4.16 21.75 4.74
C GLU A 125 -4.67 21.05 6.00
N ARG A 126 -5.29 19.88 5.86
CA ARG A 126 -5.67 19.04 6.99
C ARG A 126 -4.44 18.59 7.80
N ALA A 127 -3.41 18.10 7.13
CA ALA A 127 -2.17 17.67 7.77
C ALA A 127 -1.52 18.83 8.55
N ARG A 128 -1.45 20.03 7.94
CA ARG A 128 -0.94 21.26 8.56
C ARG A 128 -1.74 21.65 9.80
N ALA A 129 -3.07 21.63 9.71
CA ALA A 129 -3.95 21.95 10.82
C ALA A 129 -3.76 21.02 12.04
N HIS A 130 -3.28 19.79 11.80
CA HIS A 130 -2.95 18.81 12.85
C HIS A 130 -1.46 18.79 13.23
N GLY A 131 -0.68 19.79 12.79
CA GLY A 131 0.71 19.99 13.21
C GLY A 131 1.73 19.16 12.45
N ALA A 132 1.41 18.64 11.26
CA ALA A 132 2.43 18.08 10.38
C ALA A 132 3.43 19.15 9.94
N ARG A 133 4.70 18.82 9.91
CA ARG A 133 5.73 19.69 9.33
C ARG A 133 5.73 19.53 7.81
N ILE A 134 5.24 20.53 7.09
CA ILE A 134 5.22 20.49 5.63
C ILE A 134 6.64 20.73 5.11
N LEU A 135 7.17 19.74 4.38
CA LEU A 135 8.51 19.75 3.80
C LEU A 135 8.52 20.28 2.36
N MET A 136 7.41 20.07 1.65
CA MET A 136 7.20 20.57 0.29
C MET A 136 5.71 20.86 0.13
N GLU A 137 5.39 22.06 -0.33
CA GLU A 137 4.01 22.45 -0.64
C GLU A 137 3.48 21.68 -1.85
N PRO A 138 2.13 21.54 -1.98
CA PRO A 138 1.53 20.89 -3.14
C PRO A 138 1.99 21.52 -4.46
N SER A 139 2.71 20.75 -5.25
CA SER A 139 3.32 21.14 -6.52
C SER A 139 2.97 20.14 -7.61
N ASP A 140 2.77 20.64 -8.82
CA ASP A 140 2.47 19.83 -9.99
C ASP A 140 3.77 19.39 -10.66
N PHE A 141 3.79 18.14 -11.16
CA PHE A 141 4.94 17.52 -11.79
C PHE A 141 4.59 17.08 -13.22
N ASP A 142 5.57 17.07 -14.11
CA ASP A 142 5.40 16.74 -15.52
C ASP A 142 4.90 15.31 -15.77
N TYR A 143 5.05 14.41 -14.79
CA TYR A 143 4.51 13.05 -14.85
C TYR A 143 3.02 12.94 -14.42
N GLY A 144 2.29 14.07 -14.45
CA GLY A 144 0.84 14.10 -14.26
C GLY A 144 0.38 14.00 -12.80
N GLU A 145 1.25 14.20 -11.84
CA GLU A 145 0.92 14.12 -10.41
C GLU A 145 1.09 15.48 -9.72
N ARG A 146 0.22 15.76 -8.74
CA ARG A 146 0.44 16.80 -7.73
C ARG A 146 0.88 16.15 -6.44
N GLN A 147 2.01 16.57 -5.91
CA GLN A 147 2.55 16.00 -4.68
C GLN A 147 2.87 17.07 -3.64
N TYR A 148 2.72 16.69 -2.38
CA TYR A 148 3.32 17.41 -1.26
C TYR A 148 4.06 16.45 -0.33
N LYS A 149 4.99 16.98 0.47
CA LYS A 149 5.72 16.20 1.46
C LYS A 149 5.48 16.72 2.86
N ALA A 150 5.33 15.81 3.80
CA ALA A 150 5.17 16.12 5.22
C ALA A 150 6.04 15.21 6.09
N GLU A 151 6.34 15.70 7.28
CA GLU A 151 6.94 14.91 8.35
C GLU A 151 5.95 14.86 9.52
N ASP A 152 5.76 13.67 10.07
CA ASP A 152 4.93 13.45 11.23
C ASP A 152 5.68 13.78 12.54
N PRO A 153 5.00 13.81 13.71
CA PRO A 153 5.65 14.15 14.98
C PRO A 153 6.79 13.23 15.42
N ALA A 154 6.87 12.00 14.86
CA ALA A 154 7.94 11.06 15.15
C ALA A 154 9.10 11.13 14.14
N GLY A 155 9.02 12.00 13.12
CA GLY A 155 10.06 12.22 12.12
C GLY A 155 9.95 11.36 10.88
N HIS A 156 8.90 10.55 10.71
CA HIS A 156 8.69 9.83 9.47
C HIS A 156 8.27 10.77 8.35
N GLN A 157 8.87 10.59 7.18
CA GLN A 157 8.54 11.39 6.00
C GLN A 157 7.52 10.68 5.11
N TRP A 158 6.58 11.49 4.62
CA TRP A 158 5.44 11.08 3.81
C TRP A 158 5.40 11.90 2.54
N THR A 159 5.04 11.25 1.43
CA THR A 159 4.69 11.91 0.18
C THR A 159 3.24 11.58 -0.13
N PHE A 160 2.42 12.59 -0.34
CA PHE A 160 1.03 12.43 -0.76
C PHE A 160 0.90 12.87 -2.21
N SER A 161 0.25 12.03 -3.03
CA SER A 161 0.21 12.19 -4.48
C SER A 161 -1.22 12.10 -4.99
N GLU A 162 -1.64 13.13 -5.73
CA GLU A 162 -2.91 13.22 -6.46
C GLU A 162 -2.61 13.09 -7.95
N THR A 163 -3.32 12.21 -8.66
CA THR A 163 -3.20 12.10 -10.11
C THR A 163 -4.03 13.20 -10.78
N LEU A 164 -3.38 14.05 -11.57
CA LEU A 164 -3.99 15.12 -12.34
C LEU A 164 -4.27 14.70 -13.79
N ALA A 165 -3.39 13.89 -14.37
CA ALA A 165 -3.47 13.44 -15.76
C ALA A 165 -2.80 12.07 -15.91
N ASP A 166 -3.23 11.31 -16.92
CA ASP A 166 -2.55 10.12 -17.38
C ASP A 166 -1.45 10.53 -18.38
N VAL A 167 -0.19 10.39 -17.98
CA VAL A 167 0.99 10.78 -18.74
C VAL A 167 1.88 9.55 -18.91
N THR A 168 2.32 9.29 -20.14
CA THR A 168 3.21 8.14 -20.38
C THR A 168 4.60 8.39 -19.80
N PRO A 169 5.31 7.36 -19.32
CA PRO A 169 6.67 7.53 -18.78
C PRO A 169 7.61 8.24 -19.75
N GLU A 170 7.48 7.99 -21.04
CA GLU A 170 8.34 8.52 -22.10
C GLU A 170 8.19 10.04 -22.28
N GLU A 171 7.01 10.61 -21.95
CA GLU A 171 6.75 12.05 -22.08
C GLU A 171 7.51 12.92 -21.07
N TRP A 172 7.89 12.34 -19.93
CA TRP A 172 8.65 13.05 -18.90
C TRP A 172 10.07 12.48 -18.67
N GLY A 173 10.57 11.64 -19.60
CA GLY A 173 11.94 11.10 -19.57
C GLY A 173 12.09 9.77 -18.89
N GLY A 174 11.00 9.11 -18.50
CA GLY A 174 10.98 7.74 -18.04
C GLY A 174 11.10 6.74 -19.19
N GLN A 175 11.20 5.45 -18.85
CA GLN A 175 11.16 4.35 -19.80
C GLN A 175 10.30 3.23 -19.25
N SER A 176 9.29 2.79 -20.00
CA SER A 176 8.50 1.62 -19.65
C SER A 176 9.35 0.35 -19.78
N VAL A 177 9.48 -0.42 -18.68
CA VAL A 177 10.16 -1.70 -18.64
C VAL A 177 9.19 -2.75 -18.12
N GLY A 178 8.89 -3.75 -18.91
CA GLY A 178 7.96 -4.81 -18.54
C GLY A 178 7.07 -5.27 -19.70
N PRO A 179 6.29 -6.33 -19.52
CA PRO A 179 5.35 -6.76 -20.52
C PRO A 179 4.30 -5.66 -20.75
N LYS A 180 4.13 -5.29 -22.03
CA LYS A 180 3.03 -4.42 -22.47
C LYS A 180 1.72 -5.16 -22.42
#